data_62e9d6319ae7c340512196510b5fcdbb
#
_entry.id   62e9d6319ae7c340512196510b5fcdbb
#
_cell.length_a   1.000
_cell.length_b   1.000
_cell.length_c   1.000
_cell.angle_alpha   90.00
_cell.angle_beta   90.00
_cell.angle_gamma   90.00
#
_symmetry.space_group_name_H-M   'P 1'
#
loop_
_entity.id
_entity.type
_entity.pdbx_description
1 polymer ?
#
loop_
_entity_poly.entity_id
_entity_poly.type
_entity_poly.pdbx_seq_one_letter_code
_entity_poly.pdbx_strand_id
1 'polypeptide(L)'
;ETGSGCGVPGVMASRTIESDRDRKMTIMTTTFIPCGAKLPIIALIAGAFFDNAGWVAWSAYFVGVAAIVCSGIILKKTKMFAGDPAPFVMELPAYHWPTVGNVLRSMWERGWSFIKKAGTIITLSTIILWFLMNFGWTDAGFGMLSFDGLEGAALEAAQAECILAKIGSAIGWIFTPLGWTQSGNGWKMAVAAISGLIAKENVVATFGMLFGFAEVAEDGTEFWGNLAAVMTPVAAYGYLVFNLLCAPCFAAMGAIKREMNNTKWFWFAIGYQCGLAYVVSLCIYQIGTLITTGTFGIGTVVAFVLVIGLLYLLFRPYKESDTLKVNVKGMAGAR
;
A
#
# COMPACT_ATOMS: atom_id res chain seq x y z
N GLU A 1 -7.02 -10.23 -12.73
CA GLU A 1 -7.04 -9.19 -13.77
C GLU A 1 -7.79 -7.91 -13.34
N THR A 2 -8.92 -8.00 -12.62
CA THR A 2 -9.70 -6.82 -12.19
C THR A 2 -8.98 -5.92 -11.18
N GLY A 3 -8.01 -6.43 -10.44
CA GLY A 3 -7.24 -5.69 -9.43
C GLY A 3 -6.13 -4.79 -9.99
N SER A 4 -5.67 -5.01 -11.23
CA SER A 4 -4.56 -4.25 -11.81
C SER A 4 -4.93 -2.80 -12.18
N GLY A 5 -6.20 -2.52 -12.48
CA GLY A 5 -6.68 -1.16 -12.76
C GLY A 5 -7.00 -0.37 -11.50
N CYS A 6 -7.71 -0.99 -10.57
CA CYS A 6 -8.11 -0.39 -9.29
C CYS A 6 -8.38 -1.49 -8.26
N GLY A 7 -7.89 -1.30 -7.01
CA GLY A 7 -8.12 -2.26 -5.94
C GLY A 7 -9.58 -2.39 -5.51
N VAL A 8 -10.41 -1.36 -5.68
CA VAL A 8 -11.82 -1.36 -5.26
C VAL A 8 -12.64 -2.42 -6.00
N PRO A 9 -12.67 -2.46 -7.35
CA PRO A 9 -13.35 -3.54 -8.09
C PRO A 9 -12.78 -4.93 -7.76
N GLY A 10 -11.45 -5.04 -7.58
CA GLY A 10 -10.80 -6.31 -7.21
C GLY A 10 -11.31 -6.85 -5.87
N VAL A 11 -11.41 -5.99 -4.85
CA VAL A 11 -11.99 -6.35 -3.55
C VAL A 11 -13.48 -6.72 -3.68
N MET A 12 -14.25 -5.96 -4.46
CA MET A 12 -15.68 -6.25 -4.67
C MET A 12 -15.92 -7.56 -5.45
N ALA A 13 -15.02 -7.92 -6.36
CA ALA A 13 -15.10 -9.19 -7.09
C ALA A 13 -14.94 -10.42 -6.18
N SER A 14 -14.36 -10.26 -4.98
CA SER A 14 -14.26 -11.35 -4.00
C SER A 14 -15.61 -11.91 -3.52
N ARG A 15 -16.72 -11.23 -3.80
CA ARG A 15 -18.08 -11.71 -3.52
C ARG A 15 -18.45 -13.00 -4.23
N THR A 16 -17.77 -13.30 -5.35
CA THR A 16 -17.98 -14.55 -6.12
C THR A 16 -17.36 -15.76 -5.44
N ILE A 17 -16.55 -15.56 -4.39
CA ILE A 17 -15.88 -16.64 -3.66
C ILE A 17 -16.81 -17.13 -2.56
N GLU A 18 -17.24 -18.39 -2.62
CA GLU A 18 -18.15 -19.00 -1.68
C GLU A 18 -17.53 -19.22 -0.28
N SER A 19 -16.24 -19.62 -0.26
CA SER A 19 -15.51 -19.83 0.99
C SER A 19 -15.22 -18.49 1.68
N ASP A 20 -15.81 -18.26 2.86
CA ASP A 20 -15.57 -17.05 3.64
C ASP A 20 -14.09 -16.85 4.00
N ARG A 21 -13.34 -17.93 4.20
CA ARG A 21 -11.89 -17.89 4.48
C ARG A 21 -11.09 -17.45 3.26
N ASP A 22 -11.34 -18.07 2.11
CA ASP A 22 -10.65 -17.76 0.87
C ASP A 22 -11.01 -16.34 0.40
N ARG A 23 -12.27 -15.92 0.60
CA ARG A 23 -12.72 -14.57 0.35
C ARG A 23 -11.95 -13.54 1.19
N LYS A 24 -11.83 -13.76 2.50
CA LYS A 24 -11.05 -12.88 3.39
C LYS A 24 -9.58 -12.82 3.00
N MET A 25 -8.97 -13.96 2.69
CA MET A 25 -7.58 -14.02 2.22
C MET A 25 -7.40 -13.25 0.91
N THR A 26 -8.30 -13.41 -0.04
CA THR A 26 -8.29 -12.66 -1.31
C THR A 26 -8.43 -11.17 -1.10
N ILE A 27 -9.35 -10.73 -0.22
CA ILE A 27 -9.51 -9.31 0.11
C ILE A 27 -8.23 -8.71 0.69
N MET A 28 -7.52 -9.46 1.54
CA MET A 28 -6.28 -9.01 2.18
C MET A 28 -5.11 -8.86 1.19
N THR A 29 -5.06 -9.66 0.14
CA THR A 29 -3.89 -9.76 -0.76
C THR A 29 -4.11 -9.07 -2.11
N THR A 30 -5.34 -8.92 -2.58
CA THR A 30 -5.67 -8.34 -3.90
C THR A 30 -5.07 -6.95 -4.11
N THR A 31 -4.92 -6.14 -3.06
CA THR A 31 -4.43 -4.76 -3.15
C THR A 31 -2.91 -4.64 -3.27
N PHE A 32 -2.16 -5.74 -3.24
CA PHE A 32 -0.71 -5.74 -3.46
C PHE A 32 -0.34 -5.52 -4.93
N ILE A 33 -1.22 -5.87 -5.86
CA ILE A 33 -1.01 -5.55 -7.27
C ILE A 33 -0.97 -4.03 -7.45
N PRO A 34 0.02 -3.48 -8.19
CA PRO A 34 0.05 -2.07 -8.52
C PRO A 34 -1.21 -1.65 -9.27
N CYS A 35 -1.92 -0.65 -8.76
CA CYS A 35 -3.04 0.00 -9.45
C CYS A 35 -2.57 1.26 -10.18
N GLY A 36 -3.41 1.84 -11.03
CA GLY A 36 -3.10 3.05 -11.78
C GLY A 36 -2.61 4.21 -10.90
N ALA A 37 -3.17 4.38 -9.70
CA ALA A 37 -2.76 5.41 -8.74
C ALA A 37 -1.34 5.21 -8.14
N LYS A 38 -0.74 4.02 -8.30
CA LYS A 38 0.64 3.75 -7.87
C LYS A 38 1.67 4.01 -8.99
N LEU A 39 1.22 4.18 -10.24
CA LEU A 39 2.12 4.42 -11.37
C LEU A 39 2.94 5.72 -11.23
N PRO A 40 2.39 6.85 -10.77
CA PRO A 40 3.16 8.06 -10.54
C PRO A 40 4.33 7.86 -9.57
N ILE A 41 4.14 7.08 -8.50
CA ILE A 41 5.22 6.78 -7.54
C ILE A 41 6.30 5.91 -8.20
N ILE A 42 5.91 4.96 -9.06
CA ILE A 42 6.86 4.12 -9.81
C ILE A 42 7.67 4.99 -10.78
N ALA A 43 6.99 5.89 -11.51
CA ALA A 43 7.63 6.82 -12.45
C ALA A 43 8.59 7.78 -11.73
N LEU A 44 8.17 8.36 -10.59
CA LEU A 44 9.00 9.22 -9.75
C LEU A 44 10.30 8.52 -9.33
N ILE A 45 10.22 7.32 -8.76
CA ILE A 45 11.41 6.61 -8.27
C ILE A 45 12.28 6.13 -9.44
N ALA A 46 11.67 5.64 -10.53
CA ALA A 46 12.41 5.22 -11.72
C ALA A 46 13.17 6.38 -12.37
N GLY A 47 12.53 7.56 -12.44
CA GLY A 47 13.14 8.76 -13.02
C GLY A 47 14.23 9.36 -12.13
N ALA A 48 13.93 9.59 -10.85
CA ALA A 48 14.84 10.28 -9.94
C ALA A 48 16.11 9.48 -9.59
N PHE A 49 16.08 8.14 -9.59
CA PHE A 49 17.19 7.32 -9.10
C PHE A 49 17.75 6.30 -10.11
N PHE A 50 17.02 6.00 -11.18
CA PHE A 50 17.36 4.89 -12.07
C PHE A 50 17.32 5.27 -13.56
N ASP A 51 17.49 6.55 -13.90
CA ASP A 51 17.53 7.08 -15.27
C ASP A 51 16.37 6.58 -16.16
N ASN A 52 15.15 6.56 -15.62
CA ASN A 52 13.95 5.99 -16.27
C ASN A 52 14.08 4.51 -16.67
N ALA A 53 14.87 3.75 -15.92
CA ALA A 53 15.06 2.34 -16.19
C ALA A 53 13.75 1.55 -16.10
N GLY A 54 13.26 1.01 -17.21
CA GLY A 54 12.02 0.27 -17.31
C GLY A 54 11.95 -0.96 -16.38
N TRP A 55 13.11 -1.52 -15.97
CA TRP A 55 13.14 -2.65 -15.03
C TRP A 55 12.53 -2.34 -13.67
N VAL A 56 12.52 -1.07 -13.22
CA VAL A 56 11.89 -0.66 -11.95
C VAL A 56 10.38 -0.91 -11.98
N ALA A 57 9.72 -0.55 -13.07
CA ALA A 57 8.29 -0.80 -13.25
C ALA A 57 7.99 -2.31 -13.29
N TRP A 58 8.75 -3.08 -14.06
CA TRP A 58 8.60 -4.54 -14.08
C TRP A 58 8.81 -5.17 -12.71
N SER A 59 9.87 -4.77 -11.99
CA SER A 59 10.16 -5.29 -10.65
C SER A 59 9.04 -4.99 -9.67
N ALA A 60 8.40 -3.81 -9.75
CA ALA A 60 7.27 -3.43 -8.91
C ALA A 60 6.08 -4.39 -9.08
N TYR A 61 5.75 -4.75 -10.32
CA TYR A 61 4.69 -5.74 -10.59
C TYR A 61 5.07 -7.13 -10.09
N PHE A 62 6.31 -7.58 -10.32
CA PHE A 62 6.78 -8.88 -9.82
C PHE A 62 6.78 -8.95 -8.29
N VAL A 63 7.20 -7.88 -7.60
CA VAL A 63 7.13 -7.79 -6.13
C VAL A 63 5.69 -7.89 -5.65
N GLY A 64 4.75 -7.20 -6.31
CA GLY A 64 3.33 -7.28 -5.97
C GLY A 64 2.78 -8.70 -6.12
N VAL A 65 3.05 -9.36 -7.25
CA VAL A 65 2.62 -10.75 -7.51
C VAL A 65 3.28 -11.72 -6.52
N ALA A 66 4.60 -11.59 -6.28
CA ALA A 66 5.30 -12.42 -5.31
C ALA A 66 4.74 -12.25 -3.91
N ALA A 67 4.41 -11.02 -3.50
CA ALA A 67 3.78 -10.75 -2.21
C ALA A 67 2.41 -11.43 -2.08
N ILE A 68 1.59 -11.47 -3.15
CA ILE A 68 0.30 -12.18 -3.15
C ILE A 68 0.52 -13.68 -2.97
N VAL A 69 1.41 -14.27 -3.78
CA VAL A 69 1.67 -15.72 -3.74
C VAL A 69 2.23 -16.14 -2.39
N CYS A 70 3.27 -15.44 -1.91
CA CYS A 70 3.88 -15.74 -0.61
C CYS A 70 2.89 -15.55 0.54
N SER A 71 2.12 -14.44 0.54
CA SER A 71 1.09 -14.20 1.56
C SER A 71 -0.02 -15.25 1.50
N GLY A 72 -0.47 -15.65 0.33
CA GLY A 72 -1.48 -16.69 0.16
C GLY A 72 -1.01 -18.03 0.73
N ILE A 73 0.23 -18.44 0.44
CA ILE A 73 0.82 -19.68 0.95
C ILE A 73 0.98 -19.61 2.49
N ILE A 74 1.50 -18.50 3.01
CA ILE A 74 1.73 -18.32 4.46
C ILE A 74 0.39 -18.30 5.20
N LEU A 75 -0.57 -17.50 4.74
CA LEU A 75 -1.88 -17.40 5.38
C LEU A 75 -2.62 -18.74 5.38
N LYS A 76 -2.62 -19.46 4.25
CA LYS A 76 -3.24 -20.80 4.15
C LYS A 76 -2.66 -21.80 5.14
N LYS A 77 -1.38 -21.68 5.51
CA LYS A 77 -0.71 -22.52 6.50
C LYS A 77 -0.99 -22.12 7.95
N THR A 78 -1.66 -21.00 8.18
CA THR A 78 -2.06 -20.56 9.52
C THR A 78 -3.38 -21.22 9.93
N LYS A 79 -3.55 -21.50 11.23
CA LYS A 79 -4.78 -22.10 11.76
C LYS A 79 -6.05 -21.30 11.44
N MET A 80 -5.93 -19.99 11.21
CA MET A 80 -7.07 -19.10 10.93
C MET A 80 -7.66 -19.31 9.53
N PHE A 81 -6.83 -19.72 8.56
CA PHE A 81 -7.19 -19.89 7.16
C PHE A 81 -7.01 -21.35 6.67
N ALA A 82 -6.56 -22.25 7.55
CA ALA A 82 -6.44 -23.67 7.24
C ALA A 82 -7.84 -24.29 7.07
N GLY A 83 -7.99 -25.11 6.03
CA GLY A 83 -9.21 -25.87 5.75
C GLY A 83 -9.28 -26.29 4.29
N ASP A 84 -10.25 -27.15 3.98
CA ASP A 84 -10.42 -27.72 2.66
C ASP A 84 -10.85 -26.66 1.65
N PRO A 85 -10.38 -26.75 0.40
CA PRO A 85 -10.93 -25.94 -0.68
C PRO A 85 -12.42 -26.24 -0.81
N ALA A 86 -13.25 -25.20 -0.87
CA ALA A 86 -14.67 -25.39 -1.14
C ALA A 86 -14.82 -26.09 -2.50
N PRO A 87 -15.64 -27.14 -2.62
CA PRO A 87 -15.94 -27.74 -3.90
C PRO A 87 -16.60 -26.67 -4.77
N PHE A 88 -15.96 -26.32 -5.88
CA PHE A 88 -16.52 -25.38 -6.84
C PHE A 88 -17.63 -26.09 -7.62
N VAL A 89 -18.85 -26.04 -7.11
CA VAL A 89 -20.03 -26.50 -7.79
C VAL A 89 -20.88 -25.28 -8.11
N MET A 90 -20.67 -24.67 -9.23
CA MET A 90 -21.50 -23.58 -9.72
C MET A 90 -22.31 -24.12 -10.91
N GLU A 91 -23.60 -24.32 -10.73
CA GLU A 91 -24.49 -24.52 -11.86
C GLU A 91 -24.52 -23.19 -12.63
N LEU A 92 -23.99 -23.22 -13.85
CA LEU A 92 -24.01 -22.05 -14.73
C LEU A 92 -25.48 -21.78 -15.12
N PRO A 93 -26.03 -20.63 -14.77
CA PRO A 93 -27.36 -20.26 -15.25
C PRO A 93 -27.35 -20.18 -16.77
N ALA A 94 -28.51 -20.47 -17.38
CA ALA A 94 -28.66 -20.40 -18.83
C ALA A 94 -28.21 -19.02 -19.34
N TYR A 95 -27.32 -19.02 -20.36
CA TYR A 95 -26.83 -17.78 -20.94
C TYR A 95 -27.94 -17.10 -21.73
N HIS A 96 -28.32 -15.90 -21.31
CA HIS A 96 -29.18 -15.02 -22.07
C HIS A 96 -28.36 -13.82 -22.56
N TRP A 97 -28.58 -13.42 -23.81
CA TRP A 97 -27.98 -12.18 -24.31
C TRP A 97 -28.51 -10.99 -23.48
N PRO A 98 -27.60 -10.21 -22.87
CA PRO A 98 -28.03 -9.06 -22.07
C PRO A 98 -28.63 -7.97 -22.97
N THR A 99 -29.75 -7.43 -22.59
CA THR A 99 -30.34 -6.27 -23.27
C THR A 99 -29.46 -5.05 -23.08
N VAL A 100 -29.08 -4.39 -24.17
CA VAL A 100 -28.18 -3.22 -24.17
C VAL A 100 -28.64 -2.14 -23.17
N GLY A 101 -29.96 -1.89 -23.11
CA GLY A 101 -30.54 -0.91 -22.18
C GLY A 101 -30.28 -1.24 -20.69
N ASN A 102 -30.42 -2.52 -20.31
CA ASN A 102 -30.16 -2.94 -18.93
C ASN A 102 -28.67 -2.88 -18.57
N VAL A 103 -27.79 -3.20 -19.54
CA VAL A 103 -26.33 -3.10 -19.35
C VAL A 103 -25.92 -1.64 -19.15
N LEU A 104 -26.34 -0.74 -20.03
CA LEU A 104 -26.03 0.68 -19.96
C LEU A 104 -26.57 1.32 -18.67
N ARG A 105 -27.79 0.99 -18.28
CA ARG A 105 -28.39 1.49 -17.05
C ARG A 105 -27.64 1.01 -15.81
N SER A 106 -27.34 -0.29 -15.72
CA SER A 106 -26.56 -0.85 -14.61
C SER A 106 -25.14 -0.26 -14.55
N MET A 107 -24.51 -0.05 -15.70
CA MET A 107 -23.19 0.58 -15.79
C MET A 107 -23.24 2.01 -15.29
N TRP A 108 -24.24 2.80 -15.72
CA TRP A 108 -24.42 4.18 -15.29
C TRP A 108 -24.71 4.29 -13.79
N GLU A 109 -25.63 3.50 -13.25
CA GLU A 109 -25.97 3.52 -11.83
C GLU A 109 -24.78 3.14 -10.94
N ARG A 110 -24.01 2.11 -11.32
CA ARG A 110 -22.81 1.70 -10.61
C ARG A 110 -21.69 2.73 -10.75
N GLY A 111 -21.45 3.23 -11.95
CA GLY A 111 -20.45 4.25 -12.24
C GLY A 111 -20.74 5.55 -11.49
N TRP A 112 -21.97 6.05 -11.54
CA TRP A 112 -22.38 7.25 -10.82
C TRP A 112 -22.25 7.09 -9.30
N SER A 113 -22.68 5.94 -8.76
CA SER A 113 -22.52 5.63 -7.33
C SER A 113 -21.04 5.59 -6.91
N PHE A 114 -20.16 5.08 -7.77
CA PHE A 114 -18.71 5.06 -7.53
C PHE A 114 -18.13 6.47 -7.57
N ILE A 115 -18.42 7.27 -8.61
CA ILE A 115 -17.95 8.65 -8.76
C ILE A 115 -18.40 9.50 -7.56
N LYS A 116 -19.65 9.39 -7.15
CA LYS A 116 -20.16 10.15 -6.00
C LYS A 116 -19.42 9.79 -4.70
N LYS A 117 -19.18 8.51 -4.45
CA LYS A 117 -18.47 8.07 -3.24
C LYS A 117 -16.99 8.41 -3.27
N ALA A 118 -16.30 8.10 -4.37
CA ALA A 118 -14.87 8.38 -4.52
C ALA A 118 -14.62 9.90 -4.50
N GLY A 119 -15.40 10.68 -5.26
CA GLY A 119 -15.28 12.12 -5.29
C GLY A 119 -15.47 12.78 -3.92
N THR A 120 -16.46 12.33 -3.14
CA THR A 120 -16.66 12.88 -1.79
C THR A 120 -15.49 12.59 -0.87
N ILE A 121 -14.96 11.36 -0.89
CA ILE A 121 -13.82 10.98 -0.04
C ILE A 121 -12.56 11.75 -0.47
N ILE A 122 -12.27 11.81 -1.77
CA ILE A 122 -11.11 12.51 -2.29
C ILE A 122 -11.17 13.99 -1.94
N THR A 123 -12.30 14.67 -2.21
CA THR A 123 -12.48 16.11 -1.91
C THR A 123 -12.30 16.39 -0.42
N LEU A 124 -12.95 15.59 0.45
CA LEU A 124 -12.81 15.77 1.89
C LEU A 124 -11.37 15.56 2.36
N SER A 125 -10.71 14.53 1.82
CA SER A 125 -9.32 14.24 2.16
C SER A 125 -8.37 15.33 1.70
N THR A 126 -8.59 15.89 0.51
CA THR A 126 -7.79 17.00 -0.02
C THR A 126 -7.94 18.27 0.84
N ILE A 127 -9.17 18.58 1.28
CA ILE A 127 -9.42 19.70 2.19
C ILE A 127 -8.69 19.49 3.53
N ILE A 128 -8.74 18.29 4.09
CA ILE A 128 -8.05 17.97 5.34
C ILE A 128 -6.53 18.09 5.17
N LEU A 129 -5.98 17.54 4.09
CA LEU A 129 -4.54 17.66 3.81
C LEU A 129 -4.12 19.10 3.63
N TRP A 130 -4.89 19.88 2.85
CA TRP A 130 -4.63 21.30 2.66
C TRP A 130 -4.60 22.03 4.00
N PHE A 131 -5.57 21.77 4.87
CA PHE A 131 -5.61 22.35 6.20
C PHE A 131 -4.37 21.96 7.02
N LEU A 132 -4.01 20.68 7.07
CA LEU A 132 -2.86 20.18 7.84
C LEU A 132 -1.52 20.72 7.33
N MET A 133 -1.42 21.07 6.05
CA MET A 133 -0.21 21.61 5.43
C MET A 133 -0.10 23.14 5.60
N ASN A 134 -1.25 23.86 5.59
CA ASN A 134 -1.24 25.32 5.64
C ASN A 134 -1.43 25.91 7.03
N PHE A 135 -1.77 25.08 8.02
CA PHE A 135 -1.92 25.53 9.40
C PHE A 135 -0.85 24.93 10.30
N GLY A 136 -0.36 25.74 11.24
CA GLY A 136 0.68 25.33 12.17
C GLY A 136 0.79 26.23 13.39
N TRP A 137 1.80 25.99 14.19
CA TRP A 137 2.13 26.82 15.35
C TRP A 137 3.35 27.69 15.02
N THR A 138 3.11 28.97 14.88
CA THR A 138 4.14 30.01 14.76
C THR A 138 4.40 30.66 16.11
N ASP A 139 5.45 31.47 16.21
CA ASP A 139 5.75 32.27 17.43
C ASP A 139 4.60 33.21 17.83
N ALA A 140 3.74 33.60 16.87
CA ALA A 140 2.55 34.41 17.09
C ALA A 140 1.31 33.60 17.54
N GLY A 141 1.40 32.26 17.60
CA GLY A 141 0.32 31.35 17.96
C GLY A 141 -0.14 30.44 16.80
N PHE A 142 -1.29 29.81 16.99
CA PHE A 142 -1.87 28.93 15.97
C PHE A 142 -2.50 29.77 14.84
N GLY A 143 -2.07 29.57 13.60
CA GLY A 143 -2.56 30.31 12.47
C GLY A 143 -2.21 29.69 11.11
N MET A 144 -2.62 30.38 10.06
CA MET A 144 -2.27 30.02 8.69
C MET A 144 -0.82 30.41 8.42
N LEU A 145 -0.04 29.46 7.90
CA LEU A 145 1.34 29.67 7.48
C LEU A 145 1.35 30.38 6.13
N SER A 146 2.15 31.42 5.99
CA SER A 146 2.38 32.08 4.70
C SER A 146 3.67 31.56 4.10
N PHE A 147 3.57 30.99 2.92
CA PHE A 147 4.71 30.49 2.14
C PHE A 147 5.10 31.44 1.01
N ASP A 148 4.35 32.54 0.82
CA ASP A 148 4.55 33.51 -0.27
C ASP A 148 5.91 34.21 -0.12
N GLY A 149 6.73 34.11 -1.17
CA GLY A 149 8.04 34.77 -1.23
C GLY A 149 9.14 34.09 -0.42
N LEU A 150 8.89 32.92 0.18
CA LEU A 150 9.91 32.12 0.86
C LEU A 150 10.56 31.14 -0.11
N GLU A 151 11.89 31.09 -0.11
CA GLU A 151 12.66 30.14 -0.93
C GLU A 151 13.72 29.44 -0.08
N GLY A 152 14.13 28.24 -0.49
CA GLY A 152 15.22 27.49 0.14
C GLY A 152 14.99 27.16 1.61
N ALA A 153 15.98 27.44 2.47
CA ALA A 153 15.96 27.10 3.88
C ALA A 153 14.86 27.79 4.70
N ALA A 154 14.42 28.99 4.30
CA ALA A 154 13.33 29.70 4.97
C ALA A 154 11.98 29.03 4.72
N LEU A 155 11.76 28.53 3.51
CA LEU A 155 10.58 27.75 3.15
C LEU A 155 10.56 26.41 3.91
N GLU A 156 11.69 25.73 3.99
CA GLU A 156 11.81 24.46 4.73
C GLU A 156 11.52 24.65 6.22
N ALA A 157 12.01 25.73 6.82
CA ALA A 157 11.73 26.07 8.22
C ALA A 157 10.24 26.33 8.46
N ALA A 158 9.60 27.12 7.57
CA ALA A 158 8.18 27.40 7.65
C ALA A 158 7.33 26.12 7.48
N GLN A 159 7.71 25.24 6.55
CA GLN A 159 7.05 23.95 6.35
C GLN A 159 7.19 23.00 7.55
N ALA A 160 8.32 23.05 8.27
CA ALA A 160 8.53 22.23 9.46
C ALA A 160 7.59 22.58 10.63
N GLU A 161 6.99 23.77 10.61
CA GLU A 161 6.03 24.22 11.62
C GLU A 161 4.58 23.81 11.34
N CYS A 162 4.27 23.30 10.15
CA CYS A 162 2.92 22.83 9.83
C CYS A 162 2.53 21.61 10.70
N ILE A 163 1.23 21.45 10.92
CA ILE A 163 0.69 20.33 11.71
C ILE A 163 1.15 18.99 11.14
N LEU A 164 1.13 18.87 9.81
CA LEU A 164 1.50 17.63 9.12
C LEU A 164 2.98 17.29 9.32
N ALA A 165 3.88 18.28 9.33
CA ALA A 165 5.30 18.07 9.60
C ALA A 165 5.55 17.61 11.06
N LYS A 166 4.83 18.19 12.03
CA LYS A 166 4.92 17.75 13.43
C LYS A 166 4.43 16.32 13.63
N ILE A 167 3.34 15.93 12.93
CA ILE A 167 2.88 14.55 12.92
C ILE A 167 3.93 13.65 12.24
N GLY A 168 4.47 14.07 11.10
CA GLY A 168 5.49 13.32 10.35
C GLY A 168 6.77 13.13 11.17
N SER A 169 7.24 14.16 11.88
CA SER A 169 8.42 14.07 12.74
C SER A 169 8.18 13.16 13.95
N ALA A 170 7.00 13.22 14.55
CA ALA A 170 6.62 12.36 15.68
C ALA A 170 6.58 10.88 15.30
N ILE A 171 6.23 10.55 14.05
CA ILE A 171 6.15 9.17 13.55
C ILE A 171 7.43 8.77 12.81
N GLY A 172 8.22 9.73 12.33
CA GLY A 172 9.39 9.52 11.48
C GLY A 172 10.42 8.54 12.08
N TRP A 173 10.56 8.50 13.40
CA TRP A 173 11.48 7.57 14.08
C TRP A 173 11.17 6.08 13.79
N ILE A 174 9.89 5.73 13.52
CA ILE A 174 9.48 4.38 13.16
C ILE A 174 10.12 3.95 11.82
N PHE A 175 10.33 4.90 10.92
CA PHE A 175 10.87 4.68 9.59
C PHE A 175 12.40 4.82 9.49
N THR A 176 13.07 5.16 10.61
CA THR A 176 14.54 5.22 10.67
C THR A 176 15.22 3.91 10.20
N PRO A 177 14.75 2.72 10.60
CA PRO A 177 15.36 1.47 10.13
C PRO A 177 15.22 1.22 8.62
N LEU A 178 14.31 1.93 7.95
CA LEU A 178 14.10 1.87 6.49
C LEU A 178 14.98 2.85 5.72
N GLY A 179 15.83 3.63 6.40
CA GLY A 179 16.75 4.58 5.78
C GLY A 179 16.15 5.89 5.31
N TRP A 180 14.92 6.20 5.71
CA TRP A 180 14.25 7.43 5.25
C TRP A 180 14.70 8.69 5.99
N THR A 181 15.36 8.55 7.13
CA THR A 181 15.73 9.67 8.03
C THR A 181 17.20 10.08 7.92
N GLN A 182 17.98 9.50 7.00
CA GLN A 182 19.44 9.70 6.95
C GLN A 182 19.89 11.15 6.75
N SER A 183 19.11 11.97 6.06
CA SER A 183 19.44 13.37 5.74
C SER A 183 18.79 14.41 6.65
N GLY A 184 18.19 14.01 7.77
CA GLY A 184 17.41 14.91 8.63
C GLY A 184 15.99 15.24 8.10
N ASN A 185 15.75 15.02 6.82
CA ASN A 185 14.47 15.28 6.13
C ASN A 185 13.52 14.06 6.10
N GLY A 186 13.75 13.06 6.94
CA GLY A 186 12.95 11.83 6.96
C GLY A 186 11.47 12.03 7.30
N TRP A 187 11.14 13.12 7.95
CA TRP A 187 9.75 13.49 8.19
C TRP A 187 8.98 13.74 6.89
N LYS A 188 9.63 14.29 5.85
CA LYS A 188 9.01 14.49 4.51
C LYS A 188 8.58 13.15 3.90
N MET A 189 9.41 12.11 4.04
CA MET A 189 9.10 10.76 3.55
C MET A 189 7.93 10.14 4.32
N ALA A 190 7.91 10.30 5.65
CA ALA A 190 6.82 9.80 6.49
C ALA A 190 5.49 10.51 6.15
N VAL A 191 5.52 11.82 5.98
CA VAL A 191 4.37 12.62 5.58
C VAL A 191 3.83 12.20 4.22
N ALA A 192 4.70 12.04 3.21
CA ALA A 192 4.31 11.59 1.88
C ALA A 192 3.74 10.17 1.90
N ALA A 193 4.27 9.26 2.74
CA ALA A 193 3.70 7.93 2.92
C ALA A 193 2.31 7.97 3.57
N ILE A 194 2.08 8.85 4.55
CA ILE A 194 0.77 9.04 5.20
C ILE A 194 -0.24 9.65 4.22
N SER A 195 0.14 10.68 3.45
CA SER A 195 -0.72 11.25 2.42
C SER A 195 -1.13 10.19 1.38
N GLY A 196 -0.23 9.26 1.06
CA GLY A 196 -0.48 8.11 0.20
C GLY A 196 -1.50 7.09 0.76
N LEU A 197 -1.78 7.09 2.05
CA LEU A 197 -2.90 6.29 2.61
C LEU A 197 -4.25 6.92 2.27
N ILE A 198 -4.30 8.23 2.10
CA ILE A 198 -5.52 8.94 1.72
C ILE A 198 -5.81 8.69 0.24
N ALA A 199 -4.83 9.05 -0.60
CA ALA A 199 -4.88 8.82 -2.04
C ALA A 199 -3.44 8.60 -2.55
N LYS A 200 -3.17 7.51 -3.25
CA LYS A 200 -1.81 7.13 -3.66
C LYS A 200 -1.18 8.11 -4.64
N GLU A 201 -1.98 8.74 -5.48
CA GLU A 201 -1.56 9.81 -6.40
C GLU A 201 -1.05 11.05 -5.66
N ASN A 202 -1.52 11.31 -4.45
CA ASN A 202 -1.11 12.48 -3.67
C ASN A 202 0.34 12.38 -3.14
N VAL A 203 0.98 11.23 -3.19
CA VAL A 203 2.38 11.07 -2.74
C VAL A 203 3.30 12.00 -3.52
N VAL A 204 3.20 12.02 -4.86
CA VAL A 204 4.03 12.84 -5.73
C VAL A 204 3.75 14.33 -5.51
N ALA A 205 2.47 14.70 -5.47
CA ALA A 205 2.07 16.07 -5.18
C ALA A 205 2.54 16.55 -3.81
N THR A 206 2.48 15.67 -2.79
CA THR A 206 2.97 15.99 -1.45
C THR A 206 4.49 16.22 -1.45
N PHE A 207 5.26 15.39 -2.16
CA PHE A 207 6.70 15.64 -2.32
C PHE A 207 6.96 16.96 -3.01
N GLY A 208 6.24 17.28 -4.11
CA GLY A 208 6.38 18.55 -4.80
C GLY A 208 6.18 19.73 -3.85
N MET A 209 5.09 19.74 -3.10
CA MET A 209 4.82 20.77 -2.10
C MET A 209 5.90 20.85 -1.01
N LEU A 210 6.38 19.69 -0.49
CA LEU A 210 7.41 19.64 0.54
C LEU A 210 8.80 20.08 0.04
N PHE A 211 9.04 20.05 -1.27
CA PHE A 211 10.23 20.59 -1.91
C PHE A 211 10.04 22.00 -2.49
N GLY A 212 8.87 22.63 -2.26
CA GLY A 212 8.63 24.03 -2.61
C GLY A 212 8.10 24.27 -4.03
N PHE A 213 7.55 23.25 -4.67
CA PHE A 213 6.95 23.37 -6.00
C PHE A 213 5.43 23.53 -5.89
N ALA A 214 4.85 24.58 -6.45
CA ALA A 214 3.42 24.85 -6.42
C ALA A 214 2.63 23.91 -7.34
N GLU A 215 3.19 23.61 -8.51
CA GLU A 215 2.64 22.66 -9.49
C GLU A 215 3.70 21.65 -9.84
N VAL A 216 3.31 20.39 -9.95
CA VAL A 216 4.21 19.25 -10.19
C VAL A 216 3.58 18.34 -11.23
N ALA A 217 4.38 17.88 -12.19
CA ALA A 217 3.97 16.86 -13.14
C ALA A 217 3.68 15.52 -12.42
N GLU A 218 2.92 14.63 -13.05
CA GLU A 218 2.56 13.33 -12.45
C GLU A 218 3.78 12.45 -12.11
N ASP A 219 4.90 12.64 -12.79
CA ASP A 219 6.16 11.93 -12.59
C ASP A 219 7.16 12.70 -11.69
N GLY A 220 6.84 13.94 -11.29
CA GLY A 220 7.61 14.75 -10.36
C GLY A 220 8.98 15.19 -10.88
N THR A 221 9.14 15.37 -12.20
CA THR A 221 10.41 15.71 -12.86
C THR A 221 11.08 16.94 -12.28
N GLU A 222 10.32 17.89 -11.77
CA GLU A 222 10.78 19.18 -11.25
C GLU A 222 11.67 19.02 -10.00
N PHE A 223 11.43 18.00 -9.19
CA PHE A 223 12.15 17.82 -7.91
C PHE A 223 13.00 16.56 -7.82
N TRP A 224 13.27 15.86 -8.93
CA TRP A 224 14.11 14.66 -8.93
C TRP A 224 15.48 14.88 -8.28
N GLY A 225 16.13 16.01 -8.60
CA GLY A 225 17.42 16.38 -8.01
C GLY A 225 17.35 16.54 -6.48
N ASN A 226 16.30 17.19 -5.99
CA ASN A 226 16.11 17.41 -4.56
C ASN A 226 15.84 16.07 -3.84
N LEU A 227 15.04 15.19 -4.44
CA LEU A 227 14.75 13.87 -3.89
C LEU A 227 16.01 12.99 -3.87
N ALA A 228 16.82 13.01 -4.92
CA ALA A 228 18.08 12.27 -5.02
C ALA A 228 19.12 12.75 -3.99
N ALA A 229 19.10 14.02 -3.60
CA ALA A 229 19.97 14.55 -2.56
C ALA A 229 19.60 14.10 -1.14
N VAL A 230 18.33 13.76 -0.92
CA VAL A 230 17.77 13.43 0.42
C VAL A 230 17.78 11.91 0.70
N MET A 231 17.77 11.08 -0.35
CA MET A 231 17.54 9.66 -0.23
C MET A 231 18.52 8.85 -1.08
N THR A 232 18.96 7.71 -0.59
CA THR A 232 19.77 6.78 -1.39
C THR A 232 18.90 5.96 -2.35
N PRO A 233 19.44 5.47 -3.50
CA PRO A 233 18.66 4.63 -4.43
C PRO A 233 18.06 3.38 -3.77
N VAL A 234 18.78 2.78 -2.82
CA VAL A 234 18.29 1.61 -2.07
C VAL A 234 17.12 1.97 -1.17
N ALA A 235 17.20 3.11 -0.47
CA ALA A 235 16.10 3.59 0.37
C ALA A 235 14.88 3.98 -0.49
N ALA A 236 15.11 4.58 -1.66
CA ALA A 236 14.07 4.95 -2.62
C ALA A 236 13.32 3.72 -3.14
N TYR A 237 14.05 2.66 -3.50
CA TYR A 237 13.41 1.40 -3.90
C TYR A 237 12.65 0.75 -2.74
N GLY A 238 13.19 0.79 -1.52
CA GLY A 238 12.48 0.37 -0.31
C GLY A 238 11.19 1.17 -0.07
N TYR A 239 11.23 2.50 -0.29
CA TYR A 239 10.07 3.38 -0.20
C TYR A 239 8.99 3.03 -1.25
N LEU A 240 9.42 2.75 -2.48
CA LEU A 240 8.53 2.29 -3.54
C LEU A 240 7.80 1.01 -3.11
N VAL A 241 8.53 -0.02 -2.69
CA VAL A 241 7.96 -1.30 -2.28
C VAL A 241 7.05 -1.15 -1.06
N PHE A 242 7.41 -0.30 -0.10
CA PHE A 242 6.54 0.03 1.01
C PHE A 242 5.19 0.59 0.54
N ASN A 243 5.20 1.57 -0.35
CA ASN A 243 3.98 2.17 -0.90
C ASN A 243 3.16 1.21 -1.76
N LEU A 244 3.81 0.22 -2.39
CA LEU A 244 3.13 -0.83 -3.14
C LEU A 244 2.36 -1.80 -2.23
N LEU A 245 2.98 -2.22 -1.12
CA LEU A 245 2.46 -3.27 -0.26
C LEU A 245 1.68 -2.76 0.96
N CYS A 246 1.86 -1.51 1.39
CA CYS A 246 1.13 -0.96 2.54
C CYS A 246 -0.37 -0.85 2.25
N ALA A 247 -1.13 -0.54 3.29
CA ALA A 247 -2.57 -0.35 3.20
C ALA A 247 -2.97 0.49 1.97
N PRO A 248 -4.02 0.11 1.25
CA PRO A 248 -4.48 0.84 0.07
C PRO A 248 -5.12 2.18 0.46
N CYS A 249 -5.50 2.98 -0.53
CA CYS A 249 -6.18 4.25 -0.31
C CYS A 249 -7.52 4.08 0.45
N PHE A 250 -8.01 5.14 1.06
CA PHE A 250 -9.26 5.13 1.84
C PHE A 250 -10.45 4.58 1.08
N ALA A 251 -10.55 4.80 -0.23
CA ALA A 251 -11.61 4.24 -1.06
C ALA A 251 -11.58 2.70 -1.05
N ALA A 252 -10.39 2.11 -1.19
CA ALA A 252 -10.22 0.66 -1.14
C ALA A 252 -10.35 0.13 0.29
N MET A 253 -9.89 0.85 1.32
CA MET A 253 -10.14 0.49 2.72
C MET A 253 -11.64 0.48 3.04
N GLY A 254 -12.40 1.42 2.51
CA GLY A 254 -13.86 1.43 2.61
C GLY A 254 -14.52 0.20 1.96
N ALA A 255 -14.00 -0.25 0.81
CA ALA A 255 -14.44 -1.50 0.18
C ALA A 255 -14.08 -2.72 1.03
N ILE A 256 -12.84 -2.80 1.53
CA ILE A 256 -12.38 -3.88 2.44
C ILE A 256 -13.29 -3.96 3.67
N LYS A 257 -13.58 -2.83 4.33
CA LYS A 257 -14.46 -2.78 5.51
C LYS A 257 -15.84 -3.33 5.21
N ARG A 258 -16.40 -2.97 4.06
CA ARG A 258 -17.72 -3.43 3.64
C ARG A 258 -17.74 -4.92 3.30
N GLU A 259 -16.75 -5.42 2.56
CA GLU A 259 -16.69 -6.83 2.14
C GLU A 259 -16.28 -7.77 3.28
N MET A 260 -15.46 -7.30 4.24
CA MET A 260 -15.11 -8.06 5.45
C MET A 260 -16.28 -8.19 6.42
N ASN A 261 -17.21 -7.23 6.43
CA ASN A 261 -18.38 -7.15 7.34
C ASN A 261 -18.04 -7.44 8.82
N ASN A 262 -16.79 -7.21 9.23
CA ASN A 262 -16.30 -7.43 10.58
C ASN A 262 -15.13 -6.50 10.86
N THR A 263 -15.28 -5.66 11.89
CA THR A 263 -14.29 -4.64 12.26
C THR A 263 -12.95 -5.26 12.70
N LYS A 264 -12.94 -6.43 13.37
CA LYS A 264 -11.72 -7.10 13.78
C LYS A 264 -10.92 -7.58 12.57
N TRP A 265 -11.57 -8.18 11.59
CA TRP A 265 -10.94 -8.64 10.36
C TRP A 265 -10.46 -7.48 9.48
N PHE A 266 -11.18 -6.37 9.48
CA PHE A 266 -10.75 -5.16 8.80
C PHE A 266 -9.42 -4.64 9.36
N TRP A 267 -9.33 -4.43 10.68
CA TRP A 267 -8.09 -3.96 11.29
C TRP A 267 -6.94 -4.97 11.17
N PHE A 268 -7.25 -6.26 11.24
CA PHE A 268 -6.27 -7.31 10.97
C PHE A 268 -5.72 -7.23 9.54
N ALA A 269 -6.58 -7.03 8.54
CA ALA A 269 -6.17 -6.89 7.14
C ALA A 269 -5.26 -5.68 6.93
N ILE A 270 -5.63 -4.51 7.47
CA ILE A 270 -4.82 -3.29 7.38
C ILE A 270 -3.48 -3.46 8.12
N GLY A 271 -3.50 -4.00 9.33
CA GLY A 271 -2.29 -4.28 10.10
C GLY A 271 -1.35 -5.27 9.40
N TYR A 272 -1.91 -6.31 8.79
CA TYR A 272 -1.15 -7.28 8.01
C TYR A 272 -0.46 -6.62 6.80
N GLN A 273 -1.18 -5.82 6.03
CA GLN A 273 -0.64 -5.13 4.85
C GLN A 273 0.46 -4.15 5.24
N CYS A 274 0.24 -3.31 6.26
CA CYS A 274 1.26 -2.39 6.74
C CYS A 274 2.48 -3.11 7.32
N GLY A 275 2.26 -4.17 8.10
CA GLY A 275 3.34 -4.98 8.68
C GLY A 275 4.19 -5.68 7.62
N LEU A 276 3.54 -6.29 6.62
CA LEU A 276 4.25 -6.93 5.51
C LEU A 276 5.05 -5.90 4.70
N ALA A 277 4.46 -4.74 4.38
CA ALA A 277 5.13 -3.67 3.67
C ALA A 277 6.38 -3.18 4.42
N TYR A 278 6.25 -3.01 5.75
CA TYR A 278 7.36 -2.59 6.60
C TYR A 278 8.49 -3.63 6.61
N VAL A 279 8.18 -4.90 6.82
CA VAL A 279 9.16 -5.98 6.86
C VAL A 279 9.88 -6.13 5.52
N VAL A 280 9.16 -6.14 4.41
CA VAL A 280 9.77 -6.27 3.07
C VAL A 280 10.64 -5.07 2.74
N SER A 281 10.17 -3.84 3.00
CA SER A 281 10.94 -2.62 2.78
C SER A 281 12.20 -2.58 3.64
N LEU A 282 12.11 -2.97 4.91
CA LEU A 282 13.26 -3.08 5.82
C LEU A 282 14.29 -4.09 5.29
N CYS A 283 13.86 -5.26 4.85
CA CYS A 283 14.77 -6.26 4.28
C CYS A 283 15.47 -5.72 3.02
N ILE A 284 14.74 -5.07 2.12
CA ILE A 284 15.30 -4.48 0.90
C ILE A 284 16.35 -3.42 1.26
N TYR A 285 16.02 -2.50 2.17
CA TYR A 285 16.93 -1.44 2.55
C TYR A 285 18.19 -1.97 3.24
N GLN A 286 18.04 -2.80 4.27
CA GLN A 286 19.17 -3.28 5.07
C GLN A 286 20.09 -4.23 4.28
N ILE A 287 19.53 -5.14 3.49
CA ILE A 287 20.33 -6.04 2.64
C ILE A 287 20.92 -5.27 1.46
N GLY A 288 20.16 -4.37 0.84
CA GLY A 288 20.66 -3.54 -0.24
C GLY A 288 21.80 -2.62 0.20
N THR A 289 21.72 -2.03 1.39
CA THR A 289 22.80 -1.21 1.96
C THR A 289 24.03 -2.05 2.27
N LEU A 290 23.85 -3.27 2.79
CA LEU A 290 24.98 -4.19 3.00
C LEU A 290 25.71 -4.50 1.69
N ILE A 291 24.98 -4.73 0.60
CA ILE A 291 25.58 -5.04 -0.72
C ILE A 291 26.28 -3.81 -1.33
N THR A 292 25.69 -2.61 -1.19
CA THR A 292 26.20 -1.40 -1.85
C THR A 292 27.29 -0.70 -1.07
N THR A 293 27.21 -0.65 0.26
CA THR A 293 28.15 0.10 1.12
C THR A 293 28.97 -0.79 2.05
N GLY A 294 28.64 -2.09 2.15
CA GLY A 294 29.32 -3.02 3.07
C GLY A 294 29.05 -2.75 4.55
N THR A 295 28.14 -1.82 4.88
CA THR A 295 27.85 -1.48 6.29
C THR A 295 27.00 -2.58 6.92
N PHE A 296 27.52 -3.14 8.03
CA PHE A 296 26.82 -4.17 8.81
C PHE A 296 26.36 -3.56 10.14
N GLY A 297 25.08 -3.65 10.43
CA GLY A 297 24.48 -3.10 11.65
C GLY A 297 23.43 -4.02 12.26
N ILE A 298 22.88 -3.60 13.40
CA ILE A 298 21.78 -4.33 14.09
C ILE A 298 20.60 -4.52 13.15
N GLY A 299 20.26 -3.53 12.33
CA GLY A 299 19.18 -3.62 11.35
C GLY A 299 19.39 -4.73 10.32
N THR A 300 20.64 -4.95 9.88
CA THR A 300 20.99 -6.03 8.96
C THR A 300 20.76 -7.41 9.58
N VAL A 301 21.11 -7.60 10.85
CA VAL A 301 20.83 -8.86 11.58
C VAL A 301 19.33 -9.10 11.66
N VAL A 302 18.56 -8.07 12.03
CA VAL A 302 17.09 -8.16 12.09
C VAL A 302 16.51 -8.52 10.72
N ALA A 303 17.01 -7.92 9.64
CA ALA A 303 16.56 -8.23 8.28
C ALA A 303 16.81 -9.70 7.91
N PHE A 304 18.00 -10.25 8.22
CA PHE A 304 18.29 -11.67 7.97
C PHE A 304 17.39 -12.59 8.79
N VAL A 305 17.15 -12.28 10.07
CA VAL A 305 16.23 -13.06 10.91
C VAL A 305 14.81 -13.05 10.34
N LEU A 306 14.33 -11.88 9.86
CA LEU A 306 13.02 -11.75 9.23
C LEU A 306 12.92 -12.53 7.91
N VAL A 307 13.97 -12.49 7.07
CA VAL A 307 14.00 -13.26 5.82
C VAL A 307 13.98 -14.77 6.13
N ILE A 308 14.78 -15.23 7.07
CA ILE A 308 14.78 -16.65 7.50
C ILE A 308 13.41 -17.02 8.05
N GLY A 309 12.80 -16.15 8.86
CA GLY A 309 11.46 -16.35 9.40
C GLY A 309 10.39 -16.46 8.31
N LEU A 310 10.43 -15.58 7.31
CA LEU A 310 9.52 -15.60 6.14
C LEU A 310 9.72 -16.88 5.32
N LEU A 311 10.96 -17.28 5.06
CA LEU A 311 11.28 -18.53 4.35
C LEU A 311 10.79 -19.75 5.15
N TYR A 312 11.02 -19.77 6.47
CA TYR A 312 10.50 -20.84 7.32
C TYR A 312 8.96 -20.90 7.25
N LEU A 313 8.26 -19.78 7.32
CA LEU A 313 6.79 -19.76 7.19
C LEU A 313 6.33 -20.22 5.81
N LEU A 314 7.10 -19.88 4.76
CA LEU A 314 6.80 -20.27 3.38
C LEU A 314 6.99 -21.78 3.16
N PHE A 315 8.05 -22.39 3.72
CA PHE A 315 8.38 -23.79 3.51
C PHE A 315 7.82 -24.72 4.60
N ARG A 316 7.25 -24.18 5.68
CA ARG A 316 6.62 -24.97 6.73
C ARG A 316 5.59 -25.94 6.12
N PRO A 317 5.61 -27.24 6.50
CA PRO A 317 4.65 -28.21 5.98
C PRO A 317 3.22 -27.82 6.38
N TYR A 318 2.29 -28.02 5.47
CA TYR A 318 0.86 -27.84 5.71
C TYR A 318 0.38 -28.88 6.72
N LYS A 319 -0.23 -28.45 7.82
CA LYS A 319 -0.95 -29.36 8.70
C LYS A 319 -2.37 -29.50 8.17
N GLU A 320 -2.72 -30.66 7.62
CA GLU A 320 -4.11 -31.00 7.31
C GLU A 320 -4.98 -30.78 8.55
N SER A 321 -6.14 -30.18 8.37
CA SER A 321 -7.09 -30.03 9.46
C SER A 321 -7.63 -31.42 9.83
N ASP A 322 -7.69 -31.72 11.12
CA ASP A 322 -8.20 -33.00 11.60
C ASP A 322 -9.67 -33.26 11.21
N THR A 323 -10.40 -32.24 10.75
CA THR A 323 -11.77 -32.33 10.25
C THR A 323 -11.91 -33.14 8.97
N LEU A 324 -10.92 -33.15 8.07
CA LEU A 324 -10.90 -33.99 6.86
C LEU A 324 -10.84 -35.49 7.22
N LYS A 325 -10.01 -35.85 8.19
CA LYS A 325 -9.87 -37.25 8.64
C LYS A 325 -11.17 -37.81 9.23
N VAL A 326 -11.97 -36.97 9.88
CA VAL A 326 -13.27 -37.35 10.45
C VAL A 326 -14.32 -37.61 9.37
N ASN A 327 -14.39 -36.73 8.33
CA ASN A 327 -15.38 -36.86 7.26
C ASN A 327 -15.11 -38.11 6.35
N VAL A 328 -13.86 -38.38 6.04
CA VAL A 328 -13.52 -39.58 5.22
C VAL A 328 -13.82 -40.89 5.98
N LYS A 329 -13.56 -40.91 7.29
CA LYS A 329 -13.94 -42.07 8.12
C LYS A 329 -15.45 -42.23 8.28
N GLY A 330 -16.20 -41.13 8.36
CA GLY A 330 -17.66 -41.16 8.41
C GLY A 330 -18.30 -41.68 7.12
N MET A 331 -17.74 -41.37 5.96
CA MET A 331 -18.20 -41.89 4.67
C MET A 331 -17.80 -43.36 4.42
N ALA A 332 -16.66 -43.79 4.95
CA ALA A 332 -16.24 -45.19 4.83
C ALA A 332 -17.03 -46.15 5.74
N GLY A 333 -17.67 -45.68 6.81
CA GLY A 333 -18.51 -46.43 7.71
C GLY A 333 -20.01 -46.47 7.34
N ALA A 334 -20.40 -45.76 6.27
CA ALA A 334 -21.79 -45.66 5.78
C ALA A 334 -22.05 -46.50 4.49
N ARG A 335 -21.13 -47.42 4.15
CA ARG A 335 -21.32 -48.43 3.08
C ARG A 335 -21.53 -49.81 3.68
#